data_49a3cf782940b7ae6cb9e21019e59eeb
#
_entry.id   49a3cf782940b7ae6cb9e21019e59eeb
#
_cell.length_a   1.000
_cell.length_b   1.000
_cell.length_c   1.000
_cell.angle_alpha   90.00
_cell.angle_beta   90.00
_cell.angle_gamma   90.00
#
_symmetry.space_group_name_H-M   'P 1'
#
loop_
_entity.id
_entity.type
_entity.pdbx_description
1 polymer ?
#
loop_
_entity_poly.entity_id
_entity_poly.type
_entity_poly.pdbx_seq_one_letter_code
_entity_poly.pdbx_strand_id
1 'polypeptide(L)'
;MSDEKQQPDSLQPSWAAHELFALALTLVLALWVVVKYGKQAQPQSLTDERSQERAAKRAELKGIDEKVLTSFGVVDPALKRYRLPVVNAMSLLVEKSQEDPAGIAKEIAARLAPPSDLKLVKHPDPDFLADESQLDDPSLIQQGKALFLTKICFTCHQTDPAVPAIAGLALKAPKYIGDFWGKETLVHKGFGGPLEKVVFGPGYFYESVKNSMLRVAKGALAPMPPPPPTTDEEIMALMAYVRSLSKKDE
;
A
#
# COMPACT_ATOMS: atom_id res chain seq x y z
N MET A 1 52.67 -77.54 32.77
CA MET A 1 51.66 -76.70 33.40
C MET A 1 52.30 -75.32 33.50
N SER A 2 52.02 -74.52 32.57
CA SER A 2 52.60 -73.16 32.44
C SER A 2 51.47 -72.12 32.68
N ASP A 3 51.59 -71.45 33.82
CA ASP A 3 50.72 -70.30 34.15
C ASP A 3 51.02 -69.16 33.25
N GLU A 4 50.10 -68.82 32.36
CA GLU A 4 50.10 -67.65 31.56
C GLU A 4 49.46 -66.47 32.36
N LYS A 5 50.29 -65.60 32.89
CA LYS A 5 49.88 -64.38 33.57
C LYS A 5 49.35 -63.44 32.49
N GLN A 6 48.05 -63.17 32.44
CA GLN A 6 47.44 -62.04 31.76
C GLN A 6 47.94 -60.76 32.34
N GLN A 7 48.59 -59.99 31.47
CA GLN A 7 49.05 -58.63 31.72
C GLN A 7 47.83 -57.66 31.57
N PRO A 8 47.58 -56.74 32.53
CA PRO A 8 46.47 -55.82 32.39
C PRO A 8 46.74 -54.82 31.27
N ASP A 9 45.73 -54.60 30.46
CA ASP A 9 45.71 -53.66 29.35
C ASP A 9 46.16 -52.26 29.81
N SER A 10 47.16 -51.74 29.12
CA SER A 10 47.72 -50.42 29.28
C SER A 10 46.68 -49.35 28.99
N LEU A 11 46.52 -48.44 29.92
CA LEU A 11 45.77 -47.19 29.79
C LEU A 11 46.02 -46.52 28.46
N GLN A 12 45.00 -46.45 27.66
CA GLN A 12 44.98 -45.74 26.39
C GLN A 12 45.22 -44.25 26.68
N PRO A 13 45.94 -43.56 25.82
CA PRO A 13 46.60 -42.32 26.18
C PRO A 13 45.65 -41.10 26.24
N SER A 14 46.09 -40.17 27.09
CA SER A 14 45.49 -38.88 27.41
C SER A 14 45.21 -37.94 26.24
N TRP A 15 45.55 -38.29 25.00
CA TRP A 15 45.36 -37.41 23.84
C TRP A 15 43.88 -37.17 23.54
N ALA A 16 43.01 -38.16 23.66
CA ALA A 16 41.58 -38.01 23.50
C ALA A 16 40.96 -37.06 24.54
N ALA A 17 41.47 -37.06 25.76
CA ALA A 17 41.03 -36.16 26.79
C ALA A 17 41.48 -34.71 26.53
N HIS A 18 42.66 -34.51 25.97
CA HIS A 18 43.14 -33.18 25.56
C HIS A 18 42.37 -32.61 24.38
N GLU A 19 42.00 -33.43 23.39
CA GLU A 19 41.17 -32.99 22.26
C GLU A 19 39.76 -32.61 22.71
N LEU A 20 39.12 -33.39 23.55
CA LEU A 20 37.82 -33.06 24.14
C LEU A 20 37.86 -31.78 24.98
N PHE A 21 38.95 -31.58 25.76
CA PHE A 21 39.14 -30.37 26.54
C PHE A 21 39.35 -29.16 25.64
N ALA A 22 40.14 -29.28 24.55
CA ALA A 22 40.35 -28.21 23.58
C ALA A 22 39.05 -27.85 22.85
N LEU A 23 38.24 -28.82 22.49
CA LEU A 23 36.96 -28.65 21.86
C LEU A 23 35.92 -27.99 22.78
N ALA A 24 35.90 -28.38 24.05
CA ALA A 24 35.07 -27.76 25.08
C ALA A 24 35.47 -26.27 25.32
N LEU A 25 36.79 -26.01 25.40
CA LEU A 25 37.30 -24.67 25.58
C LEU A 25 36.98 -23.73 24.41
N THR A 26 37.09 -24.22 23.16
CA THR A 26 36.72 -23.48 21.96
C THR A 26 35.24 -23.16 21.90
N LEU A 27 34.37 -24.12 22.28
CA LEU A 27 32.94 -23.89 22.38
C LEU A 27 32.58 -22.86 23.45
N VAL A 28 33.21 -22.93 24.63
CA VAL A 28 33.01 -21.93 25.70
C VAL A 28 33.48 -20.54 25.26
N LEU A 29 34.63 -20.44 24.59
CA LEU A 29 35.13 -19.17 24.03
C LEU A 29 34.20 -18.63 22.94
N ALA A 30 33.74 -19.47 22.03
CA ALA A 30 32.78 -19.08 21.00
C ALA A 30 31.46 -18.57 21.60
N LEU A 31 30.94 -19.30 22.59
CA LEU A 31 29.73 -18.90 23.31
C LEU A 31 29.93 -17.58 24.06
N TRP A 32 31.09 -17.39 24.70
CA TRP A 32 31.44 -16.15 25.37
C TRP A 32 31.54 -14.96 24.40
N VAL A 33 32.15 -15.16 23.24
CA VAL A 33 32.19 -14.17 22.15
C VAL A 33 30.79 -13.80 21.68
N VAL A 34 29.94 -14.82 21.42
CA VAL A 34 28.55 -14.59 20.99
C VAL A 34 27.75 -13.83 22.06
N VAL A 35 27.89 -14.19 23.32
CA VAL A 35 27.20 -13.51 24.43
C VAL A 35 27.72 -12.08 24.64
N LYS A 36 29.04 -11.88 24.57
CA LYS A 36 29.66 -10.57 24.82
C LYS A 36 29.42 -9.61 23.66
N TYR A 37 29.57 -10.08 22.42
CA TYR A 37 29.47 -9.22 21.24
C TYR A 37 28.08 -9.24 20.59
N GLY A 38 27.29 -10.29 20.79
CA GLY A 38 25.91 -10.35 20.29
C GLY A 38 25.00 -9.28 20.93
N LYS A 39 25.25 -8.90 22.17
CA LYS A 39 24.55 -7.77 22.81
C LYS A 39 25.02 -6.42 22.32
N GLN A 40 26.29 -6.29 21.91
CA GLN A 40 26.83 -5.04 21.33
C GLN A 40 26.51 -4.89 19.83
N ALA A 41 26.29 -6.00 19.13
CA ALA A 41 25.93 -6.01 17.72
C ALA A 41 24.42 -5.87 17.46
N GLN A 42 23.58 -5.75 18.50
CA GLN A 42 22.23 -5.27 18.28
C GLN A 42 22.34 -3.81 17.82
N PRO A 43 22.06 -3.50 16.55
CA PRO A 43 22.01 -2.12 16.11
C PRO A 43 21.04 -1.41 17.06
N GLN A 44 21.48 -0.35 17.72
CA GLN A 44 20.58 0.57 18.44
C GLN A 44 19.43 0.81 17.46
N SER A 45 18.23 0.37 17.85
CA SER A 45 17.16 0.29 16.88
C SER A 45 16.92 1.71 16.37
N LEU A 46 17.22 1.95 15.09
CA LEU A 46 16.78 3.15 14.35
C LEU A 46 15.28 3.42 14.57
N THR A 47 14.58 2.44 15.15
CA THR A 47 13.19 2.49 15.58
C THR A 47 12.97 3.25 16.87
N ASP A 48 13.89 3.28 17.85
CA ASP A 48 13.60 3.88 19.17
C ASP A 48 13.68 5.40 19.11
N GLU A 49 14.68 5.96 18.47
CA GLU A 49 14.80 7.40 18.24
C GLU A 49 13.65 7.91 17.36
N ARG A 50 13.39 7.24 16.24
CA ARG A 50 12.25 7.55 15.36
C ARG A 50 10.89 7.29 16.02
N SER A 51 10.80 6.36 16.95
CA SER A 51 9.55 6.11 17.68
C SER A 51 9.26 7.22 18.67
N GLN A 52 10.29 7.74 19.33
CA GLN A 52 10.18 8.89 20.23
C GLN A 52 9.83 10.17 19.47
N GLU A 53 10.51 10.45 18.35
CA GLU A 53 10.17 11.58 17.48
C GLU A 53 8.71 11.51 16.99
N ARG A 54 8.27 10.32 16.53
CA ARG A 54 6.88 10.11 16.10
C ARG A 54 5.88 10.22 17.24
N ALA A 55 6.25 9.81 18.44
CA ALA A 55 5.41 9.97 19.63
C ALA A 55 5.28 11.45 20.03
N ALA A 56 6.39 12.18 20.03
CA ALA A 56 6.40 13.62 20.30
C ALA A 56 5.57 14.38 19.24
N LYS A 57 5.78 14.08 17.95
CA LYS A 57 5.01 14.72 16.88
C LYS A 57 3.52 14.39 16.92
N ARG A 58 3.15 13.15 17.28
CA ARG A 58 1.75 12.79 17.51
C ARG A 58 1.12 13.51 18.69
N ALA A 59 1.86 13.70 19.77
CA ALA A 59 1.40 14.45 20.94
C ALA A 59 1.17 15.93 20.60
N GLU A 60 2.09 16.54 19.86
CA GLU A 60 1.96 17.91 19.34
C GLU A 60 0.72 18.05 18.45
N LEU A 61 0.57 17.17 17.44
CA LEU A 61 -0.57 17.19 16.54
C LEU A 61 -1.88 16.96 17.28
N LYS A 62 -1.92 16.04 18.25
CA LYS A 62 -3.09 15.79 19.08
C LYS A 62 -3.53 17.04 19.85
N GLY A 63 -2.58 17.80 20.40
CA GLY A 63 -2.88 19.06 21.09
C GLY A 63 -3.42 20.13 20.15
N ILE A 64 -2.89 20.21 18.91
CA ILE A 64 -3.41 21.11 17.87
C ILE A 64 -4.82 20.69 17.46
N ASP A 65 -5.03 19.40 17.19
CA ASP A 65 -6.32 18.84 16.79
C ASP A 65 -7.38 19.06 17.87
N GLU A 66 -7.05 18.77 19.13
CA GLU A 66 -7.96 18.98 20.25
C GLU A 66 -8.39 20.47 20.34
N LYS A 67 -7.43 21.39 20.22
CA LYS A 67 -7.73 22.82 20.20
C LYS A 67 -8.61 23.19 19.00
N VAL A 68 -8.32 22.66 17.82
CA VAL A 68 -9.11 22.90 16.61
C VAL A 68 -10.52 22.34 16.73
N LEU A 69 -10.68 21.15 17.29
CA LEU A 69 -11.98 20.47 17.41
C LEU A 69 -12.87 21.05 18.50
N THR A 70 -12.29 21.68 19.53
CA THR A 70 -13.04 22.19 20.70
C THR A 70 -13.26 23.71 20.69
N SER A 71 -12.67 24.43 19.72
CA SER A 71 -12.77 25.90 19.70
C SER A 71 -13.51 26.45 18.48
N PHE A 72 -14.15 27.61 18.68
CA PHE A 72 -14.65 28.42 17.57
C PHE A 72 -13.47 29.03 16.80
N GLY A 73 -13.63 29.22 15.50
CA GLY A 73 -12.63 29.87 14.69
C GLY A 73 -13.20 30.43 13.40
N VAL A 74 -12.53 31.42 12.83
CA VAL A 74 -12.84 31.94 11.50
C VAL A 74 -12.02 31.16 10.48
N VAL A 75 -12.69 30.55 9.51
CA VAL A 75 -12.03 29.78 8.43
C VAL A 75 -11.83 30.68 7.21
N ASP A 76 -12.86 31.39 6.79
CA ASP A 76 -12.84 32.29 5.67
C ASP A 76 -13.79 33.47 5.94
N PRO A 77 -13.26 34.65 6.25
CA PRO A 77 -14.08 35.83 6.56
C PRO A 77 -14.83 36.37 5.32
N ALA A 78 -14.26 36.20 4.13
CA ALA A 78 -14.89 36.69 2.90
C ALA A 78 -16.14 35.86 2.53
N LEU A 79 -16.08 34.55 2.76
CA LEU A 79 -17.19 33.64 2.54
C LEU A 79 -18.03 33.42 3.82
N LYS A 80 -17.77 34.15 4.91
CA LYS A 80 -18.42 34.04 6.22
C LYS A 80 -18.44 32.60 6.74
N ARG A 81 -17.31 31.88 6.56
CA ARG A 81 -17.16 30.49 7.03
C ARG A 81 -16.52 30.49 8.41
N TYR A 82 -17.19 29.85 9.33
CA TYR A 82 -16.76 29.71 10.72
C TYR A 82 -16.59 28.23 11.07
N ARG A 83 -15.64 27.95 11.97
CA ARG A 83 -15.48 26.63 12.57
C ARG A 83 -16.24 26.62 13.89
N LEU A 84 -17.05 25.59 14.08
CA LEU A 84 -17.72 25.29 15.34
C LEU A 84 -16.98 24.18 16.08
N PRO A 85 -17.00 24.15 17.42
CA PRO A 85 -16.60 22.95 18.15
C PRO A 85 -17.40 21.74 17.68
N VAL A 86 -16.76 20.59 17.60
CA VAL A 86 -17.39 19.36 17.06
C VAL A 86 -18.66 19.00 17.78
N VAL A 87 -18.71 19.14 19.12
CA VAL A 87 -19.91 18.85 19.93
C VAL A 87 -21.08 19.74 19.49
N ASN A 88 -20.85 21.03 19.28
CA ASN A 88 -21.88 21.97 18.84
C ASN A 88 -22.36 21.66 17.41
N ALA A 89 -21.41 21.33 16.51
CA ALA A 89 -21.74 20.94 15.15
C ALA A 89 -22.57 19.65 15.10
N MET A 90 -22.22 18.66 15.92
CA MET A 90 -23.00 17.42 16.04
C MET A 90 -24.40 17.67 16.58
N SER A 91 -24.57 18.50 17.63
CA SER A 91 -25.88 18.83 18.19
C SER A 91 -26.77 19.51 17.15
N LEU A 92 -26.22 20.50 16.42
CA LEU A 92 -26.98 21.18 15.35
C LEU A 92 -27.35 20.22 14.21
N LEU A 93 -26.47 19.28 13.86
CA LEU A 93 -26.75 18.29 12.82
C LEU A 93 -27.85 17.32 13.25
N VAL A 94 -27.85 16.88 14.51
CA VAL A 94 -28.88 16.00 15.07
C VAL A 94 -30.23 16.73 15.08
N GLU A 95 -30.29 17.98 15.56
CA GLU A 95 -31.49 18.81 15.57
C GLU A 95 -32.06 18.96 14.15
N LYS A 96 -31.27 19.41 13.20
CA LYS A 96 -31.68 19.52 11.80
C LYS A 96 -32.12 18.20 11.18
N SER A 97 -31.42 17.10 11.52
CA SER A 97 -31.78 15.77 11.02
C SER A 97 -33.09 15.24 11.57
N GLN A 98 -33.51 15.70 12.77
CA GLN A 98 -34.81 15.38 13.34
C GLN A 98 -35.93 16.21 12.68
N GLU A 99 -35.66 17.49 12.36
CA GLU A 99 -36.61 18.39 11.71
C GLU A 99 -36.83 18.03 10.22
N ASP A 100 -35.75 17.83 9.46
CA ASP A 100 -35.80 17.53 8.02
C ASP A 100 -34.72 16.51 7.61
N PRO A 101 -34.96 15.21 7.84
CA PRO A 101 -33.99 14.17 7.49
C PRO A 101 -33.74 14.07 5.99
N ALA A 102 -34.73 14.32 5.15
CA ALA A 102 -34.59 14.24 3.69
C ALA A 102 -33.80 15.42 3.16
N GLY A 103 -34.00 16.62 3.66
CA GLY A 103 -33.24 17.82 3.29
C GLY A 103 -31.77 17.71 3.68
N ILE A 104 -31.48 17.22 4.88
CA ILE A 104 -30.08 16.98 5.31
C ILE A 104 -29.39 15.93 4.44
N ALA A 105 -30.06 14.82 4.14
CA ALA A 105 -29.50 13.78 3.25
C ALA A 105 -29.18 14.37 1.85
N LYS A 106 -30.09 15.18 1.32
CA LYS A 106 -29.89 15.86 0.02
C LYS A 106 -28.75 16.88 0.07
N GLU A 107 -28.62 17.65 1.15
CA GLU A 107 -27.54 18.63 1.32
C GLU A 107 -26.18 17.92 1.42
N ILE A 108 -26.09 16.83 2.19
CA ILE A 108 -24.88 16.02 2.31
C ILE A 108 -24.52 15.41 0.94
N ALA A 109 -25.49 14.83 0.25
CA ALA A 109 -25.28 14.27 -1.08
C ALA A 109 -24.78 15.33 -2.08
N ALA A 110 -25.33 16.54 -2.06
CA ALA A 110 -24.89 17.65 -2.91
C ALA A 110 -23.46 18.10 -2.60
N ARG A 111 -23.06 18.10 -1.33
CA ARG A 111 -21.69 18.44 -0.92
C ARG A 111 -20.68 17.35 -1.25
N LEU A 112 -21.10 16.09 -1.26
CA LEU A 112 -20.27 14.94 -1.62
C LEU A 112 -20.21 14.68 -3.13
N ALA A 113 -21.16 15.27 -3.88
CA ALA A 113 -21.15 15.17 -5.33
C ALA A 113 -19.87 15.80 -5.90
N PRO A 114 -19.22 15.17 -6.87
CA PRO A 114 -18.11 15.81 -7.55
C PRO A 114 -18.60 17.09 -8.26
N PRO A 115 -17.76 18.13 -8.37
CA PRO A 115 -18.09 19.31 -9.15
C PRO A 115 -18.55 18.94 -10.57
N SER A 116 -19.65 19.53 -11.02
CA SER A 116 -20.23 19.24 -12.34
C SER A 116 -19.40 19.77 -13.51
N ASP A 117 -18.48 20.70 -13.23
CA ASP A 117 -17.64 21.42 -14.19
C ASP A 117 -16.22 20.85 -14.31
N LEU A 118 -15.97 19.66 -13.77
CA LEU A 118 -14.65 19.03 -13.90
C LEU A 118 -14.32 18.79 -15.38
N LYS A 119 -13.24 19.42 -15.82
CA LYS A 119 -12.70 19.23 -17.15
C LYS A 119 -12.08 17.85 -17.28
N LEU A 120 -12.34 17.21 -18.44
CA LEU A 120 -11.69 15.96 -18.78
C LEU A 120 -10.21 16.20 -19.09
N VAL A 121 -9.34 15.57 -18.33
CA VAL A 121 -7.90 15.53 -18.59
C VAL A 121 -7.61 14.41 -19.57
N LYS A 122 -7.17 14.77 -20.77
CA LYS A 122 -6.77 13.78 -21.78
C LYS A 122 -5.35 13.30 -21.49
N HIS A 123 -5.18 12.01 -21.57
CA HIS A 123 -3.87 11.35 -21.51
C HIS A 123 -3.56 10.86 -22.92
N PRO A 124 -2.45 11.30 -23.52
CA PRO A 124 -2.03 10.75 -24.80
C PRO A 124 -1.70 9.26 -24.64
N ASP A 125 -2.05 8.49 -25.63
CA ASP A 125 -1.65 7.09 -25.67
C ASP A 125 -0.13 7.00 -25.76
N PRO A 126 0.49 5.97 -25.18
CA PRO A 126 1.93 5.80 -25.25
C PRO A 126 2.39 5.55 -26.69
N ASP A 127 3.55 6.11 -27.04
CA ASP A 127 4.09 6.07 -28.41
C ASP A 127 4.29 4.66 -28.97
N PHE A 128 4.45 3.66 -28.09
CA PHE A 128 4.58 2.26 -28.49
C PHE A 128 3.26 1.60 -28.88
N LEU A 129 2.14 2.22 -28.59
CA LEU A 129 0.79 1.71 -28.93
C LEU A 129 0.30 2.43 -30.18
N ALA A 130 0.49 1.80 -31.34
CA ALA A 130 0.01 2.39 -32.61
C ALA A 130 -1.51 2.37 -32.75
N ASP A 131 -2.18 1.34 -32.19
CA ASP A 131 -3.62 1.17 -32.21
C ASP A 131 -4.06 0.30 -31.03
N GLU A 132 -5.20 0.63 -30.42
CA GLU A 132 -5.78 -0.16 -29.31
C GLU A 132 -6.11 -1.61 -29.68
N SER A 133 -6.32 -1.92 -30.96
CA SER A 133 -6.58 -3.29 -31.43
C SER A 133 -5.41 -4.24 -31.14
N GLN A 134 -4.19 -3.72 -30.99
CA GLN A 134 -3.02 -4.49 -30.56
C GLN A 134 -3.21 -5.12 -29.18
N LEU A 135 -4.03 -4.51 -28.33
CA LEU A 135 -4.32 -5.02 -26.98
C LEU A 135 -5.29 -6.22 -27.01
N ASP A 136 -5.82 -6.60 -28.16
CA ASP A 136 -6.68 -7.78 -28.32
C ASP A 136 -5.88 -9.06 -28.65
N ASP A 137 -4.55 -8.95 -28.79
CA ASP A 137 -3.68 -10.10 -29.04
C ASP A 137 -3.71 -11.08 -27.85
N PRO A 138 -4.16 -12.33 -28.07
CA PRO A 138 -4.23 -13.34 -27.02
C PRO A 138 -2.87 -13.63 -26.36
N SER A 139 -1.78 -13.49 -27.07
CA SER A 139 -0.42 -13.70 -26.57
C SER A 139 -0.04 -12.59 -25.56
N LEU A 140 -0.34 -11.34 -25.89
CA LEU A 140 -0.13 -10.21 -24.95
C LEU A 140 -1.03 -10.33 -23.72
N ILE A 141 -2.28 -10.74 -23.88
CA ILE A 141 -3.20 -10.96 -22.76
C ILE A 141 -2.66 -12.03 -21.81
N GLN A 142 -2.14 -13.14 -22.32
CA GLN A 142 -1.54 -14.20 -21.51
C GLN A 142 -0.27 -13.73 -20.78
N GLN A 143 0.60 -13.00 -21.47
CA GLN A 143 1.79 -12.39 -20.87
C GLN A 143 1.40 -11.39 -19.76
N GLY A 144 0.42 -10.54 -20.05
CA GLY A 144 -0.08 -9.56 -19.08
C GLY A 144 -0.67 -10.21 -17.84
N LYS A 145 -1.39 -11.32 -17.99
CA LYS A 145 -1.91 -12.12 -16.86
C LYS A 145 -0.76 -12.65 -15.99
N ALA A 146 0.30 -13.17 -16.58
CA ALA A 146 1.47 -13.64 -15.84
C ALA A 146 2.19 -12.49 -15.14
N LEU A 147 2.36 -11.34 -15.81
CA LEU A 147 2.96 -10.14 -15.25
C LEU A 147 2.13 -9.56 -14.10
N PHE A 148 0.82 -9.57 -14.20
CA PHE A 148 -0.09 -9.10 -13.14
C PHE A 148 0.11 -9.89 -11.83
N LEU A 149 0.45 -11.17 -11.93
CA LEU A 149 0.81 -12.01 -10.78
C LEU A 149 2.25 -11.74 -10.30
N THR A 150 3.22 -11.73 -11.20
CA THR A 150 4.63 -11.59 -10.83
C THR A 150 4.99 -10.17 -10.35
N LYS A 151 4.33 -9.15 -10.86
CA LYS A 151 4.44 -7.75 -10.38
C LYS A 151 3.53 -7.47 -9.18
N ILE A 152 2.86 -8.51 -8.62
CA ILE A 152 2.01 -8.47 -7.42
C ILE A 152 0.81 -7.51 -7.48
N CYS A 153 0.36 -7.14 -8.69
CA CYS A 153 -0.77 -6.24 -8.89
C CYS A 153 -2.07 -6.77 -8.27
N PHE A 154 -2.25 -8.10 -8.29
CA PHE A 154 -3.43 -8.80 -7.75
C PHE A 154 -3.64 -8.61 -6.25
N THR A 155 -2.63 -8.23 -5.50
CA THR A 155 -2.76 -8.00 -4.05
C THR A 155 -3.69 -6.84 -3.73
N CYS A 156 -3.72 -5.83 -4.62
CA CYS A 156 -4.54 -4.64 -4.50
C CYS A 156 -5.68 -4.57 -5.52
N HIS A 157 -5.46 -5.01 -6.76
CA HIS A 157 -6.45 -4.89 -7.83
C HIS A 157 -7.21 -6.21 -8.03
N GLN A 158 -8.46 -6.22 -7.56
CA GLN A 158 -9.35 -7.38 -7.73
C GLN A 158 -9.77 -7.50 -9.18
N THR A 159 -9.64 -8.71 -9.76
CA THR A 159 -10.01 -9.05 -11.13
C THR A 159 -11.13 -10.08 -11.23
N ASP A 160 -11.41 -10.79 -10.14
CA ASP A 160 -12.47 -11.80 -10.04
C ASP A 160 -13.40 -11.42 -8.87
N PRO A 161 -14.72 -11.31 -9.10
CA PRO A 161 -15.68 -11.04 -8.03
C PRO A 161 -15.63 -12.06 -6.86
N ALA A 162 -15.31 -13.33 -7.17
CA ALA A 162 -15.24 -14.40 -6.18
C ALA A 162 -13.93 -14.39 -5.34
N VAL A 163 -12.88 -13.73 -5.84
CA VAL A 163 -11.56 -13.71 -5.21
C VAL A 163 -11.21 -12.29 -4.74
N PRO A 164 -11.42 -11.97 -3.47
CA PRO A 164 -11.17 -10.61 -2.98
C PRO A 164 -9.67 -10.31 -2.87
N ALA A 165 -9.25 -9.14 -3.35
CA ALA A 165 -7.93 -8.57 -3.09
C ALA A 165 -7.97 -7.88 -1.72
N ILE A 166 -7.53 -8.56 -0.65
CA ILE A 166 -7.70 -8.10 0.74
C ILE A 166 -7.04 -6.74 0.99
N ALA A 167 -5.81 -6.55 0.52
CA ALA A 167 -5.13 -5.26 0.65
C ALA A 167 -5.86 -4.16 -0.15
N GLY A 168 -6.36 -4.50 -1.34
CA GLY A 168 -7.14 -3.58 -2.16
C GLY A 168 -8.46 -3.17 -1.52
N LEU A 169 -9.15 -4.08 -0.85
CA LEU A 169 -10.36 -3.77 -0.08
C LEU A 169 -10.06 -2.80 1.07
N ALA A 170 -8.98 -3.06 1.82
CA ALA A 170 -8.56 -2.20 2.93
C ALA A 170 -8.15 -0.79 2.45
N LEU A 171 -7.48 -0.68 1.31
CA LEU A 171 -7.00 0.57 0.73
C LEU A 171 -8.01 1.24 -0.23
N LYS A 172 -9.14 0.58 -0.50
CA LYS A 172 -10.12 0.99 -1.52
C LYS A 172 -9.47 1.20 -2.89
N ALA A 173 -8.58 0.29 -3.27
CA ALA A 173 -7.94 0.30 -4.58
C ALA A 173 -8.97 0.02 -5.69
N PRO A 174 -8.80 0.57 -6.90
CA PRO A 174 -9.67 0.29 -8.03
C PRO A 174 -9.73 -1.21 -8.35
N LYS A 175 -10.93 -1.70 -8.63
CA LYS A 175 -11.16 -3.08 -9.08
C LYS A 175 -11.25 -3.10 -10.61
N TYR A 176 -10.74 -4.15 -11.21
CA TYR A 176 -10.86 -4.40 -12.65
C TYR A 176 -11.97 -5.41 -12.94
N ILE A 177 -13.21 -5.01 -12.62
CA ILE A 177 -14.42 -5.83 -12.75
C ILE A 177 -15.52 -4.98 -13.38
N GLY A 178 -16.26 -5.55 -14.32
CA GLY A 178 -17.34 -4.87 -15.04
C GLY A 178 -16.84 -4.02 -16.21
N ASP A 179 -17.64 -3.05 -16.63
CA ASP A 179 -17.34 -2.16 -17.74
C ASP A 179 -16.62 -0.91 -17.24
N PHE A 180 -15.31 -0.91 -17.32
CA PHE A 180 -14.47 0.21 -16.84
C PHE A 180 -13.53 0.77 -17.92
N TRP A 181 -13.13 0.00 -18.93
CA TRP A 181 -12.22 0.46 -19.97
C TRP A 181 -12.91 1.45 -20.91
N GLY A 182 -12.25 2.54 -21.20
CA GLY A 182 -12.82 3.63 -22.00
C GLY A 182 -13.82 4.52 -21.26
N LYS A 183 -14.10 4.25 -19.97
CA LYS A 183 -15.04 5.04 -19.16
C LYS A 183 -14.35 6.19 -18.43
N GLU A 184 -15.12 7.24 -18.21
CA GLU A 184 -14.69 8.35 -17.36
C GLU A 184 -14.62 7.91 -15.90
N THR A 185 -13.54 8.28 -15.25
CA THR A 185 -13.35 8.06 -13.82
C THR A 185 -12.82 9.31 -13.14
N LEU A 186 -12.97 9.37 -11.82
CA LEU A 186 -12.50 10.50 -11.01
C LEU A 186 -11.24 10.14 -10.25
N VAL A 187 -10.28 11.02 -10.32
CA VAL A 187 -8.98 10.89 -9.64
C VAL A 187 -8.64 12.18 -8.91
N HIS A 188 -7.78 12.08 -7.92
CA HIS A 188 -7.13 13.24 -7.32
C HIS A 188 -5.76 13.43 -7.97
N LYS A 189 -5.40 14.66 -8.31
CA LYS A 189 -4.05 15.03 -8.71
C LYS A 189 -3.14 14.98 -7.48
N GLY A 190 -2.36 13.90 -7.37
CA GLY A 190 -1.70 13.55 -6.12
C GLY A 190 -2.68 13.05 -5.05
N PHE A 191 -2.15 12.64 -3.91
CA PHE A 191 -2.98 12.16 -2.79
C PHE A 191 -3.65 13.33 -2.07
N GLY A 192 -5.00 13.33 -2.07
CA GLY A 192 -5.79 14.41 -1.44
C GLY A 192 -5.80 15.74 -2.19
N GLY A 193 -5.23 15.80 -3.38
CA GLY A 193 -5.24 16.99 -4.23
C GLY A 193 -6.59 17.23 -4.93
N PRO A 194 -6.66 18.21 -5.85
CA PRO A 194 -7.89 18.54 -6.56
C PRO A 194 -8.39 17.35 -7.38
N LEU A 195 -9.72 17.27 -7.53
CA LEU A 195 -10.35 16.26 -8.36
C LEU A 195 -10.14 16.59 -9.85
N GLU A 196 -9.83 15.56 -10.61
CA GLU A 196 -9.76 15.55 -12.07
C GLU A 196 -10.63 14.42 -12.62
N LYS A 197 -11.14 14.60 -13.84
CA LYS A 197 -11.84 13.58 -14.58
C LYS A 197 -10.89 13.05 -15.66
N VAL A 198 -10.74 11.74 -15.76
CA VAL A 198 -9.89 11.07 -16.75
C VAL A 198 -10.67 9.94 -17.42
N VAL A 199 -10.23 9.52 -18.60
CA VAL A 199 -10.73 8.27 -19.22
C VAL A 199 -9.79 7.15 -18.79
N PHE A 200 -10.34 6.04 -18.29
CA PHE A 200 -9.57 4.84 -17.99
C PHE A 200 -9.25 4.10 -19.29
N GLY A 201 -8.18 4.51 -19.93
CA GLY A 201 -7.69 4.01 -21.20
C GLY A 201 -6.19 3.88 -21.24
N PRO A 202 -5.58 3.64 -22.42
CA PRO A 202 -4.15 3.35 -22.52
C PRO A 202 -3.26 4.40 -21.90
N GLY A 203 -3.49 5.68 -22.21
CA GLY A 203 -2.65 6.77 -21.72
C GLY A 203 -2.71 6.92 -20.20
N TYR A 204 -3.91 6.86 -19.61
CA TYR A 204 -4.04 6.93 -18.15
C TYR A 204 -3.48 5.68 -17.46
N PHE A 205 -3.69 4.49 -18.03
CA PHE A 205 -3.13 3.25 -17.50
C PHE A 205 -1.61 3.30 -17.49
N TYR A 206 -1.00 3.72 -18.60
CA TYR A 206 0.45 3.89 -18.71
C TYR A 206 0.99 4.84 -17.64
N GLU A 207 0.37 6.02 -17.50
CA GLU A 207 0.76 6.99 -16.48
C GLU A 207 0.63 6.40 -15.07
N SER A 208 -0.46 5.70 -14.77
CA SER A 208 -0.70 5.15 -13.43
C SER A 208 0.31 4.08 -13.04
N VAL A 209 0.89 3.36 -14.01
CA VAL A 209 1.97 2.39 -13.76
C VAL A 209 3.33 3.08 -13.63
N LYS A 210 3.64 4.04 -14.50
CA LYS A 210 4.93 4.76 -14.48
C LYS A 210 5.04 5.77 -13.34
N ASN A 211 3.96 6.48 -13.04
CA ASN A 211 3.91 7.59 -12.09
C ASN A 211 2.72 7.44 -11.12
N SER A 212 2.66 6.32 -10.43
CA SER A 212 1.53 5.91 -9.59
C SER A 212 1.08 6.92 -8.52
N MET A 213 1.97 7.85 -8.15
CA MET A 213 1.70 8.90 -7.17
C MET A 213 1.06 10.15 -7.79
N LEU A 214 1.09 10.29 -9.13
CA LEU A 214 0.66 11.52 -9.80
C LEU A 214 -0.86 11.67 -9.77
N ARG A 215 -1.58 10.56 -9.93
CA ARG A 215 -3.05 10.53 -9.84
C ARG A 215 -3.51 9.35 -9.01
N VAL A 216 -4.38 9.63 -8.05
CA VAL A 216 -4.91 8.65 -7.11
C VAL A 216 -6.42 8.53 -7.30
N ALA A 217 -6.91 7.31 -7.46
CA ALA A 217 -8.34 7.07 -7.65
C ALA A 217 -9.19 7.71 -6.54
N LYS A 218 -10.30 8.34 -6.89
CA LYS A 218 -11.21 8.92 -5.92
C LYS A 218 -11.69 7.86 -4.93
N GLY A 219 -11.54 8.15 -3.66
CA GLY A 219 -11.94 7.25 -2.57
C GLY A 219 -10.85 6.28 -2.13
N ALA A 220 -9.74 6.14 -2.84
CA ALA A 220 -8.60 5.37 -2.36
C ALA A 220 -8.02 6.00 -1.08
N LEU A 221 -7.65 5.16 -0.12
CA LEU A 221 -7.12 5.59 1.18
C LEU A 221 -5.61 5.80 1.16
N ALA A 222 -4.95 5.36 0.09
CA ALA A 222 -3.53 5.58 -0.17
C ALA A 222 -3.26 5.60 -1.67
N PRO A 223 -2.19 6.24 -2.13
CA PRO A 223 -1.72 6.10 -3.50
C PRO A 223 -1.22 4.67 -3.75
N MET A 224 -1.23 4.25 -5.01
CA MET A 224 -0.60 3.00 -5.43
C MET A 224 0.92 3.11 -5.18
N PRO A 225 1.55 2.18 -4.45
CA PRO A 225 3.00 2.18 -4.34
C PRO A 225 3.63 1.98 -5.72
N PRO A 226 4.82 2.55 -5.98
CA PRO A 226 5.52 2.30 -7.24
C PRO A 226 5.67 0.79 -7.47
N PRO A 227 5.25 0.27 -8.62
CA PRO A 227 5.42 -1.15 -8.92
C PRO A 227 6.91 -1.47 -9.10
N PRO A 228 7.31 -2.76 -9.05
CA PRO A 228 8.65 -3.17 -9.47
C PRO A 228 8.99 -2.61 -10.86
N PRO A 229 10.27 -2.39 -11.20
CA PRO A 229 10.68 -1.89 -12.51
C PRO A 229 9.93 -2.63 -13.63
N THR A 230 9.28 -1.87 -14.51
CA THR A 230 8.39 -2.39 -15.54
C THR A 230 8.71 -1.71 -16.85
N THR A 231 9.04 -2.50 -17.90
CA THR A 231 9.34 -1.98 -19.23
C THR A 231 8.07 -1.59 -19.98
N ASP A 232 8.20 -0.90 -21.10
CA ASP A 232 7.05 -0.48 -21.90
C ASP A 232 6.34 -1.68 -22.54
N GLU A 233 7.08 -2.72 -22.94
CA GLU A 233 6.53 -3.99 -23.45
C GLU A 233 5.76 -4.72 -22.35
N GLU A 234 6.26 -4.75 -21.13
CA GLU A 234 5.55 -5.33 -19.99
C GLU A 234 4.27 -4.54 -19.65
N ILE A 235 4.31 -3.20 -19.77
CA ILE A 235 3.13 -2.36 -19.56
C ILE A 235 2.10 -2.62 -20.68
N MET A 236 2.54 -2.77 -21.92
CA MET A 236 1.65 -3.10 -23.02
C MET A 236 0.93 -4.44 -22.77
N ALA A 237 1.64 -5.46 -22.34
CA ALA A 237 1.05 -6.75 -21.97
C ALA A 237 0.08 -6.64 -20.78
N LEU A 238 0.46 -5.91 -19.71
CA LEU A 238 -0.43 -5.61 -18.57
C LEU A 238 -1.70 -4.88 -19.00
N MET A 239 -1.57 -3.92 -19.92
CA MET A 239 -2.66 -3.13 -20.49
C MET A 239 -3.63 -4.02 -21.26
N ALA A 240 -3.11 -4.94 -22.11
CA ALA A 240 -3.90 -5.92 -22.84
C ALA A 240 -4.71 -6.82 -21.89
N TYR A 241 -4.05 -7.33 -20.85
CA TYR A 241 -4.73 -8.15 -19.85
C TYR A 241 -5.82 -7.37 -19.10
N VAL A 242 -5.51 -6.18 -18.58
CA VAL A 242 -6.50 -5.38 -17.83
C VAL A 242 -7.66 -4.97 -18.72
N ARG A 243 -7.41 -4.57 -19.97
CA ARG A 243 -8.48 -4.28 -20.94
C ARG A 243 -9.38 -5.48 -21.21
N SER A 244 -8.80 -6.69 -21.29
CA SER A 244 -9.56 -7.93 -21.52
C SER A 244 -10.51 -8.29 -20.38
N LEU A 245 -10.32 -7.73 -19.18
CA LEU A 245 -11.19 -7.93 -18.02
C LEU A 245 -12.43 -7.03 -18.08
N SER A 246 -12.38 -5.94 -18.85
CA SER A 246 -13.51 -5.04 -19.00
C SER A 246 -14.56 -5.65 -19.91
N LYS A 247 -15.69 -6.02 -19.32
CA LYS A 247 -16.85 -6.53 -20.09
C LYS A 247 -17.62 -5.33 -20.64
N LYS A 248 -17.77 -5.26 -21.95
CA LYS A 248 -18.79 -4.41 -22.55
C LYS A 248 -20.13 -5.05 -22.22
N ASP A 249 -21.06 -4.29 -21.64
CA ASP A 249 -22.44 -4.72 -21.51
C ASP A 249 -22.96 -4.93 -22.93
N GLU A 250 -23.30 -6.19 -23.27
CA GLU A 250 -23.98 -6.56 -24.54
C GLU A 250 -25.41 -6.05 -24.53
#